data_5b22a327c671a845c888bfc8234eeea9
#
_entry.id   5b22a327c671a845c888bfc8234eeea9
#
_cell.length_a   1.000
_cell.length_b   1.000
_cell.length_c   1.000
_cell.angle_alpha   90.00
_cell.angle_beta   90.00
_cell.angle_gamma   90.00
#
_symmetry.space_group_name_H-M   'P 1'
#
loop_
_entity.id
_entity.type
_entity.pdbx_description
1 polymer ?
#
loop_
_entity_poly.entity_id
_entity_poly.type
_entity_poly.pdbx_seq_one_letter_code
_entity_poly.pdbx_strand_id
1 'polypeptide(L)'
;MALGKRDSSYYLPQVLNEIEDFQIGHGWFYRLMQALLFLSLAGAVILRNVYGMTAFGMIFICNLCIYAVMKQKYEIHLELMESVRGLIYTGRELTKGTSGGYENRFGEISAHVAQLGETEKRLRKATVRRQAGMRGDAMELFATYLTGATLIDFTMYNQAIRQLKRKMEHFKKVYRLVGELDALISVVSFRKSLPHYCLPKFSQDACIHLEGLYHPLLNEPVLNDVVMHRNSIVTGSNASGKSTFIKAVTVNCILAQTIHTCMAGIAEIPHAYVATSMAVK
;
A
#
# COMPACT_ATOMS: atom_id res chain seq x y z
N MET A 1 5.67 -5.62 14.92
CA MET A 1 5.10 -6.84 14.29
C MET A 1 3.58 -6.82 14.18
N ALA A 2 2.99 -5.68 13.79
CA ALA A 2 1.53 -5.57 13.57
C ALA A 2 1.17 -5.10 12.14
N LEU A 3 2.14 -5.08 11.23
CA LEU A 3 1.98 -4.63 9.84
C LEU A 3 1.45 -5.72 8.88
N GLY A 4 1.43 -6.99 9.30
CA GLY A 4 1.20 -8.14 8.43
C GLY A 4 -0.23 -8.69 8.35
N LYS A 5 -1.27 -8.03 8.89
CA LYS A 5 -2.63 -8.58 8.89
C LYS A 5 -3.69 -7.57 8.46
N ARG A 6 -3.54 -7.00 7.27
CA ARG A 6 -4.68 -6.44 6.54
C ARG A 6 -4.56 -6.90 5.10
N ASP A 7 -5.33 -7.93 4.77
CA ASP A 7 -5.62 -8.35 3.40
C ASP A 7 -6.42 -7.27 2.66
N SER A 8 -5.83 -6.08 2.52
CA SER A 8 -6.33 -5.10 1.55
C SER A 8 -5.49 -5.27 0.28
N SER A 9 -5.92 -6.17 -0.57
CA SER A 9 -5.38 -6.42 -1.91
C SER A 9 -5.51 -5.23 -2.88
N TYR A 10 -5.78 -4.04 -2.38
CA TYR A 10 -5.88 -2.83 -3.18
C TYR A 10 -4.51 -2.22 -3.37
N TYR A 11 -4.14 -2.13 -4.63
CA TYR A 11 -2.85 -1.69 -5.09
C TYR A 11 -2.70 -0.18 -4.86
N LEU A 12 -2.02 0.22 -3.77
CA LEU A 12 -1.74 1.63 -3.47
C LEU A 12 -1.13 2.42 -4.66
N PRO A 13 -0.25 1.83 -5.51
CA PRO A 13 0.21 2.48 -6.73
C PRO A 13 -0.91 2.93 -7.69
N GLN A 14 -2.03 2.21 -7.76
CA GLN A 14 -3.16 2.62 -8.58
C GLN A 14 -3.79 3.91 -8.04
N VAL A 15 -3.94 4.03 -6.71
CA VAL A 15 -4.39 5.27 -6.07
C VAL A 15 -3.48 6.44 -6.40
N LEU A 16 -2.17 6.19 -6.45
CA LEU A 16 -1.18 7.24 -6.74
C LEU A 16 -1.26 7.79 -8.16
N ASN A 17 -1.69 6.96 -9.11
CA ASN A 17 -1.76 7.31 -10.52
C ASN A 17 -3.15 7.82 -10.95
N GLU A 18 -4.22 7.28 -10.35
CA GLU A 18 -5.61 7.46 -10.81
C GLU A 18 -6.49 8.13 -9.75
N ILE A 19 -5.92 8.95 -8.87
CA ILE A 19 -6.69 9.57 -7.76
C ILE A 19 -7.88 10.41 -8.25
N GLU A 20 -7.87 10.84 -9.51
CA GLU A 20 -8.96 11.61 -10.10
C GLU A 20 -10.23 10.76 -10.24
N ASP A 21 -10.09 9.48 -10.54
CA ASP A 21 -11.18 8.53 -10.76
C ASP A 21 -11.86 8.11 -9.44
N PHE A 22 -11.23 8.42 -8.30
CA PHE A 22 -11.79 8.13 -6.98
C PHE A 22 -12.81 9.17 -6.49
N GLN A 23 -13.13 10.19 -7.25
CA GLN A 23 -14.23 11.08 -6.90
C GLN A 23 -15.58 10.41 -7.19
N ILE A 24 -16.49 10.50 -6.23
CA ILE A 24 -17.85 10.00 -6.38
C ILE A 24 -18.71 11.14 -6.87
N GLY A 25 -19.10 11.10 -8.14
CA GLY A 25 -19.94 12.13 -8.75
C GLY A 25 -19.40 13.55 -8.59
N HIS A 26 -20.27 14.52 -8.81
CA HIS A 26 -19.91 15.94 -8.68
C HIS A 26 -20.22 16.47 -7.27
N GLY A 27 -19.22 16.88 -6.52
CA GLY A 27 -19.38 17.34 -5.14
C GLY A 27 -20.30 18.56 -4.97
N TRP A 28 -20.49 19.38 -6.02
CA TRP A 28 -21.46 20.48 -6.02
C TRP A 28 -22.91 19.96 -6.04
N PHE A 29 -23.16 18.86 -6.76
CA PHE A 29 -24.48 18.24 -6.85
C PHE A 29 -24.98 17.77 -5.47
N TYR A 30 -24.14 17.08 -4.70
CA TYR A 30 -24.51 16.64 -3.35
C TYR A 30 -24.79 17.83 -2.40
N ARG A 31 -24.02 18.91 -2.52
CA ARG A 31 -24.28 20.14 -1.73
C ARG A 31 -25.59 20.80 -2.12
N LEU A 32 -25.92 20.81 -3.42
CA LEU A 32 -27.20 21.33 -3.90
C LEU A 32 -28.36 20.51 -3.33
N MET A 33 -28.27 19.16 -3.39
CA MET A 33 -29.30 18.29 -2.84
C MET A 33 -29.44 18.43 -1.32
N GLN A 34 -28.33 18.64 -0.60
CA GLN A 34 -28.36 18.97 0.82
C GLN A 34 -29.08 20.30 1.09
N ALA A 35 -28.73 21.32 0.33
CA ALA A 35 -29.37 22.65 0.48
C ALA A 35 -30.88 22.59 0.19
N LEU A 36 -31.27 21.85 -0.85
CA LEU A 36 -32.70 21.66 -1.18
C LEU A 36 -33.45 20.90 -0.07
N LEU A 37 -32.79 19.84 0.52
CA LEU A 37 -33.37 19.10 1.64
C LEU A 37 -33.64 20.02 2.85
N PHE A 38 -32.66 20.82 3.26
CA PHE A 38 -32.78 21.71 4.41
C PHE A 38 -33.74 22.86 4.13
N LEU A 39 -33.74 23.40 2.90
CA LEU A 39 -34.67 24.48 2.51
C LEU A 39 -36.11 23.97 2.49
N SER A 40 -36.36 22.77 1.96
CA SER A 40 -37.71 22.18 1.95
C SER A 40 -38.21 21.87 3.37
N LEU A 41 -37.30 21.41 4.25
CA LEU A 41 -37.60 21.17 5.67
C LEU A 41 -37.99 22.51 6.37
N ALA A 42 -37.19 23.54 6.17
CA ALA A 42 -37.48 24.88 6.71
C ALA A 42 -38.80 25.41 6.18
N GLY A 43 -39.08 25.27 4.88
CA GLY A 43 -40.33 25.63 4.27
C GLY A 43 -41.54 24.89 4.85
N ALA A 44 -41.39 23.55 5.08
CA ALA A 44 -42.44 22.74 5.68
C ALA A 44 -42.78 23.21 7.11
N VAL A 45 -41.76 23.55 7.90
CA VAL A 45 -41.92 24.00 9.29
C VAL A 45 -42.50 25.40 9.38
N ILE A 46 -42.01 26.33 8.55
CA ILE A 46 -42.41 27.77 8.60
C ILE A 46 -43.81 27.97 8.01
N LEU A 47 -44.04 27.39 6.82
CA LEU A 47 -45.32 27.61 6.10
C LEU A 47 -46.44 26.69 6.61
N ARG A 48 -46.12 25.67 7.38
CA ARG A 48 -47.05 24.63 7.89
C ARG A 48 -48.02 24.13 6.81
N ASN A 49 -47.52 24.02 5.56
CA ASN A 49 -48.30 23.73 4.38
C ASN A 49 -48.02 22.28 3.91
N VAL A 50 -49.07 21.62 3.44
CA VAL A 50 -48.97 20.26 2.87
C VAL A 50 -47.96 20.19 1.73
N TYR A 51 -47.87 21.20 0.89
CA TYR A 51 -46.92 21.28 -0.22
C TYR A 51 -45.45 21.29 0.24
N GLY A 52 -45.13 21.94 1.35
CA GLY A 52 -43.77 21.89 1.93
C GLY A 52 -43.40 20.51 2.44
N MET A 53 -44.35 19.81 3.09
CA MET A 53 -44.13 18.42 3.56
C MET A 53 -43.97 17.44 2.41
N THR A 54 -44.74 17.55 1.34
CA THR A 54 -44.62 16.69 0.16
C THR A 54 -43.32 16.94 -0.58
N ALA A 55 -42.88 18.18 -0.73
CA ALA A 55 -41.58 18.51 -1.32
C ALA A 55 -40.42 17.94 -0.52
N PHE A 56 -40.46 18.07 0.82
CA PHE A 56 -39.44 17.48 1.68
C PHE A 56 -39.40 15.93 1.54
N GLY A 57 -40.58 15.27 1.54
CA GLY A 57 -40.66 13.82 1.37
C GLY A 57 -40.08 13.35 0.01
N MET A 58 -40.40 14.08 -1.07
CA MET A 58 -39.84 13.78 -2.40
C MET A 58 -38.32 13.90 -2.44
N ILE A 59 -37.74 15.00 -1.92
CA ILE A 59 -36.31 15.23 -1.90
C ILE A 59 -35.61 14.20 -1.01
N PHE A 60 -36.21 13.86 0.14
CA PHE A 60 -35.71 12.85 1.06
C PHE A 60 -35.60 11.48 0.36
N ILE A 61 -36.68 11.02 -0.30
CA ILE A 61 -36.71 9.76 -1.05
C ILE A 61 -35.70 9.78 -2.20
N CYS A 62 -35.63 10.89 -2.96
CA CYS A 62 -34.67 11.06 -4.06
C CYS A 62 -33.23 10.91 -3.55
N ASN A 63 -32.88 11.53 -2.42
CA ASN A 63 -31.55 11.40 -1.82
C ASN A 63 -31.25 9.96 -1.38
N LEU A 64 -32.24 9.26 -0.80
CA LEU A 64 -32.07 7.83 -0.45
C LEU A 64 -31.83 6.96 -1.68
N CYS A 65 -32.51 7.20 -2.80
CA CYS A 65 -32.29 6.49 -4.05
C CYS A 65 -30.87 6.76 -4.58
N ILE A 66 -30.43 8.02 -4.59
CA ILE A 66 -29.06 8.40 -4.99
C ILE A 66 -28.04 7.68 -4.10
N TYR A 67 -28.26 7.68 -2.77
CA TYR A 67 -27.39 7.01 -1.82
C TYR A 67 -27.31 5.50 -2.08
N ALA A 68 -28.45 4.83 -2.29
CA ALA A 68 -28.50 3.41 -2.56
C ALA A 68 -27.72 3.01 -3.82
N VAL A 69 -27.88 3.78 -4.91
CA VAL A 69 -27.16 3.55 -6.18
C VAL A 69 -25.64 3.74 -6.03
N MET A 70 -25.23 4.77 -5.29
CA MET A 70 -23.83 5.12 -5.16
C MET A 70 -23.11 4.39 -4.01
N LYS A 71 -23.83 3.73 -3.12
CA LYS A 71 -23.31 3.12 -1.89
C LYS A 71 -22.21 2.10 -2.17
N GLN A 72 -22.42 1.21 -3.14
CA GLN A 72 -21.44 0.17 -3.46
C GLN A 72 -20.11 0.76 -3.94
N LYS A 73 -20.15 1.73 -4.83
CA LYS A 73 -18.95 2.44 -5.31
C LYS A 73 -18.26 3.16 -4.15
N TYR A 74 -19.03 3.81 -3.29
CA TYR A 74 -18.52 4.49 -2.10
C TYR A 74 -17.79 3.55 -1.14
N GLU A 75 -18.33 2.38 -0.87
CA GLU A 75 -17.74 1.40 0.05
C GLU A 75 -16.40 0.87 -0.46
N ILE A 76 -16.28 0.57 -1.75
CA ILE A 76 -15.03 0.15 -2.39
C ILE A 76 -13.96 1.24 -2.23
N HIS A 77 -14.32 2.48 -2.56
CA HIS A 77 -13.40 3.61 -2.46
C HIS A 77 -13.00 3.92 -1.01
N LEU A 78 -13.89 3.64 -0.05
CA LEU A 78 -13.61 3.86 1.35
C LEU A 78 -12.54 2.89 1.87
N GLU A 79 -12.52 1.64 1.42
CA GLU A 79 -11.47 0.65 1.74
C GLU A 79 -10.09 1.11 1.26
N LEU A 80 -10.03 1.68 0.04
CA LEU A 80 -8.79 2.27 -0.47
C LEU A 80 -8.31 3.43 0.41
N MET A 81 -9.23 4.25 0.89
CA MET A 81 -8.88 5.36 1.79
C MET A 81 -8.42 4.91 3.16
N GLU A 82 -8.87 3.74 3.62
CA GLU A 82 -8.31 3.12 4.84
C GLU A 82 -6.85 2.72 4.66
N SER A 83 -6.47 2.19 3.50
CA SER A 83 -5.08 1.87 3.17
C SER A 83 -4.20 3.11 3.12
N VAL A 84 -4.69 4.20 2.49
CA VAL A 84 -4.01 5.51 2.49
C VAL A 84 -3.81 6.03 3.91
N ARG A 85 -4.85 5.98 4.74
CA ARG A 85 -4.76 6.38 6.15
C ARG A 85 -3.79 5.50 6.93
N GLY A 86 -3.82 4.19 6.70
CA GLY A 86 -2.92 3.23 7.32
C GLY A 86 -1.45 3.57 7.06
N LEU A 87 -1.11 3.93 5.83
CA LEU A 87 0.24 4.34 5.47
C LEU A 87 0.68 5.62 6.19
N ILE A 88 -0.18 6.65 6.24
CA ILE A 88 0.13 7.90 6.96
C ILE A 88 0.32 7.62 8.46
N TYR A 89 -0.51 6.75 9.03
CA TYR A 89 -0.40 6.32 10.42
C TYR A 89 0.92 5.57 10.66
N THR A 90 1.27 4.61 9.79
CA THR A 90 2.54 3.88 9.87
C THR A 90 3.73 4.84 9.81
N GLY A 91 3.73 5.77 8.86
CA GLY A 91 4.78 6.80 8.78
C GLY A 91 4.91 7.60 10.06
N ARG A 92 3.81 7.94 10.72
CA ARG A 92 3.81 8.63 12.02
C ARG A 92 4.36 7.78 13.16
N GLU A 93 3.97 6.52 13.24
CA GLU A 93 4.46 5.63 14.30
C GLU A 93 5.96 5.37 14.17
N LEU A 94 6.47 5.21 12.94
CA LEU A 94 7.90 5.05 12.68
C LEU A 94 8.73 6.24 13.18
N THR A 95 8.17 7.45 13.21
CA THR A 95 8.89 8.65 13.66
C THR A 95 8.87 8.86 15.17
N LYS A 96 8.06 8.12 15.94
CA LYS A 96 7.96 8.25 17.39
C LYS A 96 9.06 7.53 18.17
N GLY A 97 9.72 6.53 17.57
CA GLY A 97 10.61 5.59 18.29
C GLY A 97 12.10 5.79 18.03
N THR A 98 12.53 6.83 17.36
CA THR A 98 13.89 6.93 16.85
C THR A 98 14.82 7.78 17.72
N SER A 99 15.64 7.06 18.47
CA SER A 99 16.91 7.57 19.04
C SER A 99 18.04 6.79 18.37
N GLY A 100 18.81 7.41 17.48
CA GLY A 100 20.06 6.85 16.97
C GLY A 100 20.20 6.80 15.44
N GLY A 101 21.25 7.36 14.90
CA GLY A 101 21.88 7.12 13.58
C GLY A 101 21.12 7.40 12.29
N TYR A 102 19.82 7.33 12.29
CA TYR A 102 18.94 7.49 11.11
C TYR A 102 18.06 8.77 11.18
N GLU A 103 18.44 9.73 12.01
CA GLU A 103 17.66 10.95 12.31
C GLU A 103 17.25 11.72 11.05
N ASN A 104 18.08 11.79 10.03
CA ASN A 104 17.76 12.50 8.78
C ASN A 104 16.60 11.87 8.01
N ARG A 105 16.55 10.55 7.89
CA ARG A 105 15.47 9.85 7.16
C ARG A 105 14.15 9.91 7.91
N PHE A 106 14.18 9.73 9.22
CA PHE A 106 12.99 9.82 10.05
C PHE A 106 12.48 11.27 10.18
N GLY A 107 13.39 12.25 10.20
CA GLY A 107 13.06 13.67 10.13
C GLY A 107 12.33 14.03 8.82
N GLU A 108 12.77 13.49 7.68
CA GLU A 108 12.12 13.66 6.38
C GLU A 108 10.70 13.06 6.39
N ILE A 109 10.52 11.83 6.90
CA ILE A 109 9.20 11.20 7.03
C ILE A 109 8.30 12.07 7.93
N SER A 110 8.81 12.52 9.08
CA SER A 110 8.06 13.34 10.04
C SER A 110 7.55 14.64 9.41
N ALA A 111 8.40 15.33 8.65
CA ALA A 111 8.04 16.56 7.96
C ALA A 111 6.90 16.34 6.95
N HIS A 112 6.96 15.27 6.14
CA HIS A 112 5.91 14.96 5.18
C HIS A 112 4.63 14.47 5.85
N VAL A 113 4.71 13.65 6.90
CA VAL A 113 3.56 13.19 7.69
C VAL A 113 2.85 14.35 8.36
N ALA A 114 3.60 15.33 8.91
CA ALA A 114 3.01 16.53 9.50
C ALA A 114 2.14 17.31 8.51
N GLN A 115 2.57 17.42 7.24
CA GLN A 115 1.78 18.05 6.17
C GLN A 115 0.50 17.28 5.82
N LEU A 116 0.46 15.98 6.10
CA LEU A 116 -0.70 15.12 5.85
C LEU A 116 -1.66 15.03 7.04
N GLY A 117 -1.37 15.66 8.17
CA GLY A 117 -2.16 15.54 9.40
C GLY A 117 -3.63 15.92 9.25
N GLU A 118 -3.94 17.01 8.54
CA GLU A 118 -5.33 17.40 8.25
C GLU A 118 -6.01 16.44 7.27
N THR A 119 -5.28 15.90 6.31
CA THR A 119 -5.78 14.89 5.37
C THR A 119 -6.17 13.62 6.13
N GLU A 120 -5.30 13.15 7.02
CA GLU A 120 -5.58 11.99 7.87
C GLU A 120 -6.83 12.20 8.75
N LYS A 121 -6.98 13.36 9.39
CA LYS A 121 -8.17 13.66 10.20
C LYS A 121 -9.46 13.59 9.37
N ARG A 122 -9.45 14.09 8.13
CA ARG A 122 -10.61 14.02 7.22
C ARG A 122 -10.89 12.60 6.75
N LEU A 123 -9.85 11.86 6.37
CA LEU A 123 -9.96 10.44 6.03
C LEU A 123 -10.53 9.65 7.21
N ARG A 124 -10.04 9.88 8.43
CA ARG A 124 -10.55 9.23 9.65
C ARG A 124 -12.04 9.51 9.86
N LYS A 125 -12.48 10.76 9.68
CA LYS A 125 -13.91 11.09 9.81
C LYS A 125 -14.79 10.37 8.79
N ALA A 126 -14.30 10.21 7.56
CA ALA A 126 -15.02 9.47 6.52
C ALA A 126 -15.06 7.95 6.80
N THR A 127 -13.96 7.37 7.33
CA THR A 127 -13.85 5.91 7.55
C THR A 127 -14.46 5.44 8.87
N VAL A 128 -14.38 6.24 9.95
CA VAL A 128 -14.93 5.85 11.28
C VAL A 128 -16.45 5.68 11.24
N ARG A 129 -17.16 6.45 10.43
CA ARG A 129 -18.62 6.31 10.27
C ARG A 129 -19.02 4.93 9.76
N ARG A 130 -18.20 4.32 8.90
CA ARG A 130 -18.44 2.95 8.43
C ARG A 130 -18.40 1.93 9.58
N GLN A 131 -17.45 2.08 10.51
CA GLN A 131 -17.30 1.15 11.64
C GLN A 131 -18.44 1.27 12.67
N ALA A 132 -19.04 2.45 12.80
CA ALA A 132 -20.20 2.65 13.64
C ALA A 132 -21.45 1.97 13.07
N GLY A 133 -21.53 1.82 11.73
CA GLY A 133 -22.62 1.21 11.00
C GLY A 133 -22.62 -0.34 10.95
N MET A 134 -21.82 -1.04 11.74
CA MET A 134 -21.72 -2.51 11.70
C MET A 134 -22.31 -3.24 12.93
N ARG A 135 -23.03 -2.53 13.80
CA ARG A 135 -23.50 -3.11 15.07
C ARG A 135 -24.91 -3.72 15.03
N GLY A 136 -25.67 -3.56 13.94
CA GLY A 136 -26.96 -4.21 13.75
C GLY A 136 -28.13 -3.69 14.60
N ASP A 137 -27.97 -2.54 15.28
CA ASP A 137 -28.98 -1.96 16.15
C ASP A 137 -29.94 -1.03 15.40
N ALA A 138 -31.16 -0.84 15.91
CA ALA A 138 -32.16 0.07 15.34
C ALA A 138 -31.63 1.50 15.19
N MET A 139 -30.74 1.94 16.07
CA MET A 139 -30.03 3.23 16.01
C MET A 139 -29.14 3.33 14.77
N GLU A 140 -28.54 2.23 14.36
CA GLU A 140 -27.72 2.15 13.16
C GLU A 140 -28.53 2.31 11.89
N LEU A 141 -29.69 1.67 11.79
CA LEU A 141 -30.62 1.86 10.67
C LEU A 141 -31.02 3.31 10.57
N PHE A 142 -31.41 3.93 11.69
CA PHE A 142 -31.76 5.34 11.72
C PHE A 142 -30.60 6.25 11.26
N ALA A 143 -29.39 6.00 11.78
CA ALA A 143 -28.20 6.75 11.36
C ALA A 143 -27.90 6.56 9.86
N THR A 144 -28.09 5.37 9.30
CA THR A 144 -27.89 5.09 7.88
C THR A 144 -28.90 5.84 7.01
N TYR A 145 -30.19 5.86 7.41
CA TYR A 145 -31.20 6.64 6.69
C TYR A 145 -30.93 8.14 6.76
N LEU A 146 -30.51 8.64 7.92
CA LEU A 146 -30.20 10.07 8.10
C LEU A 146 -28.98 10.48 7.24
N THR A 147 -27.91 9.66 7.24
CA THR A 147 -26.73 9.92 6.42
C THR A 147 -27.00 9.77 4.92
N GLY A 148 -27.84 8.79 4.54
CA GLY A 148 -28.29 8.60 3.17
C GLY A 148 -29.13 9.76 2.68
N ALA A 149 -30.10 10.20 3.47
CA ALA A 149 -30.94 11.35 3.12
C ALA A 149 -30.16 12.66 3.01
N THR A 150 -29.13 12.85 3.85
CA THR A 150 -28.30 14.07 3.82
C THR A 150 -27.14 13.99 2.82
N LEU A 151 -26.82 12.84 2.25
CA LEU A 151 -25.67 12.61 1.35
C LEU A 151 -24.34 13.16 1.91
N ILE A 152 -24.24 13.29 3.24
CA ILE A 152 -23.11 13.93 3.90
C ILE A 152 -21.83 13.11 3.73
N ASP A 153 -21.95 11.77 3.66
CA ASP A 153 -20.81 10.88 3.49
C ASP A 153 -20.09 11.12 2.17
N PHE A 154 -20.82 11.33 1.08
CA PHE A 154 -20.23 11.62 -0.23
C PHE A 154 -19.54 12.98 -0.27
N THR A 155 -20.10 13.98 0.40
CA THR A 155 -19.46 15.31 0.47
C THR A 155 -18.20 15.29 1.30
N MET A 156 -18.20 14.60 2.45
CA MET A 156 -17.02 14.42 3.30
C MET A 156 -15.92 13.62 2.59
N TYR A 157 -16.30 12.54 1.94
CA TYR A 157 -15.40 11.72 1.14
C TYR A 157 -14.74 12.55 0.02
N ASN A 158 -15.52 13.23 -0.81
CA ASN A 158 -14.99 14.06 -1.90
C ASN A 158 -14.12 15.24 -1.40
N GLN A 159 -14.36 15.74 -0.19
CA GLN A 159 -13.47 16.72 0.42
C GLN A 159 -12.14 16.11 0.84
N ALA A 160 -12.17 14.89 1.40
CA ALA A 160 -10.95 14.16 1.78
C ALA A 160 -10.09 13.84 0.55
N ILE A 161 -10.70 13.35 -0.55
CA ILE A 161 -10.01 13.08 -1.82
C ILE A 161 -9.37 14.35 -2.39
N ARG A 162 -10.12 15.45 -2.45
CA ARG A 162 -9.56 16.72 -2.96
C ARG A 162 -8.38 17.21 -2.13
N GLN A 163 -8.43 17.00 -0.83
CA GLN A 163 -7.31 17.37 0.03
C GLN A 163 -6.11 16.43 -0.15
N LEU A 164 -6.35 15.13 -0.28
CA LEU A 164 -5.30 14.16 -0.60
C LEU A 164 -4.62 14.51 -1.92
N LYS A 165 -5.41 14.83 -2.97
CA LYS A 165 -4.89 15.28 -4.27
C LYS A 165 -3.97 16.49 -4.14
N ARG A 166 -4.34 17.49 -3.35
CA ARG A 166 -3.52 18.69 -3.12
C ARG A 166 -2.21 18.39 -2.40
N LYS A 167 -2.16 17.30 -1.62
CA LYS A 167 -1.01 16.88 -0.82
C LYS A 167 -0.35 15.61 -1.37
N MET A 168 -0.65 15.25 -2.63
CA MET A 168 -0.20 14.01 -3.24
C MET A 168 1.32 13.86 -3.25
N GLU A 169 2.07 14.95 -3.48
CA GLU A 169 3.53 14.91 -3.44
C GLU A 169 4.08 14.48 -2.06
N HIS A 170 3.51 15.00 -0.98
CA HIS A 170 3.88 14.58 0.37
C HIS A 170 3.51 13.12 0.62
N PHE A 171 2.34 12.67 0.13
CA PHE A 171 1.91 11.29 0.25
C PHE A 171 2.83 10.32 -0.50
N LYS A 172 3.21 10.64 -1.75
CA LYS A 172 4.18 9.87 -2.54
C LYS A 172 5.54 9.76 -1.85
N LYS A 173 6.00 10.83 -1.21
CA LYS A 173 7.25 10.82 -0.43
C LYS A 173 7.15 9.88 0.77
N VAL A 174 6.08 9.97 1.57
CA VAL A 174 5.84 9.05 2.69
C VAL A 174 5.77 7.60 2.20
N TYR A 175 5.04 7.34 1.12
CA TYR A 175 4.93 6.00 0.52
C TYR A 175 6.30 5.43 0.15
N ARG A 176 7.14 6.23 -0.54
CA ARG A 176 8.49 5.82 -0.94
C ARG A 176 9.38 5.55 0.28
N LEU A 177 9.44 6.48 1.22
CA LEU A 177 10.31 6.36 2.39
C LEU A 177 9.91 5.19 3.31
N VAL A 178 8.61 4.97 3.52
CA VAL A 178 8.12 3.81 4.28
C VAL A 178 8.43 2.51 3.54
N GLY A 179 8.25 2.48 2.20
CA GLY A 179 8.57 1.33 1.37
C GLY A 179 10.08 1.00 1.36
N GLU A 180 10.94 2.02 1.32
CA GLU A 180 12.40 1.84 1.44
C GLU A 180 12.78 1.20 2.79
N LEU A 181 12.17 1.67 3.89
CA LEU A 181 12.41 1.10 5.22
C LEU A 181 11.93 -0.35 5.32
N ASP A 182 10.76 -0.65 4.79
CA ASP A 182 10.20 -2.01 4.77
C ASP A 182 11.10 -2.96 3.97
N ALA A 183 11.59 -2.52 2.81
CA ALA A 183 12.56 -3.27 2.02
C ALA A 183 13.86 -3.52 2.79
N LEU A 184 14.41 -2.50 3.46
CA LEU A 184 15.63 -2.65 4.26
C LEU A 184 15.44 -3.61 5.43
N ILE A 185 14.30 -3.55 6.13
CA ILE A 185 13.96 -4.47 7.22
C ILE A 185 13.86 -5.91 6.67
N SER A 186 13.26 -6.08 5.52
CA SER A 186 13.14 -7.39 4.85
C SER A 186 14.51 -7.96 4.48
N VAL A 187 15.41 -7.13 3.92
CA VAL A 187 16.79 -7.54 3.61
C VAL A 187 17.57 -7.93 4.86
N VAL A 188 17.49 -7.14 5.93
CA VAL A 188 18.16 -7.47 7.20
C VAL A 188 17.60 -8.75 7.80
N SER A 189 16.30 -8.95 7.75
CA SER A 189 15.65 -10.18 8.23
C SER A 189 16.09 -11.38 7.44
N PHE A 190 16.16 -11.27 6.10
CA PHE A 190 16.68 -12.31 5.23
C PHE A 190 18.12 -12.64 5.56
N ARG A 191 19.02 -11.64 5.65
CA ARG A 191 20.42 -11.85 6.02
C ARG A 191 20.59 -12.57 7.37
N LYS A 192 19.75 -12.22 8.36
CA LYS A 192 19.76 -12.88 9.68
C LYS A 192 19.25 -14.31 9.65
N SER A 193 18.46 -14.70 8.67
CA SER A 193 17.98 -16.07 8.50
C SER A 193 19.00 -16.99 7.82
N LEU A 194 20.05 -16.42 7.18
CA LEU A 194 21.09 -17.19 6.50
C LEU A 194 22.15 -17.67 7.48
N PRO A 195 22.69 -18.90 7.30
CA PRO A 195 23.83 -19.40 8.08
C PRO A 195 25.05 -18.49 7.98
N HIS A 196 25.36 -18.05 6.77
CA HIS A 196 26.39 -17.06 6.45
C HIS A 196 26.07 -16.39 5.12
N TYR A 197 26.60 -15.20 4.91
CA TYR A 197 26.50 -14.45 3.66
C TYR A 197 27.67 -13.50 3.53
N CYS A 198 27.96 -13.07 2.30
CA CYS A 198 28.90 -11.98 2.06
C CYS A 198 28.26 -10.85 1.25
N LEU A 199 28.90 -9.69 1.28
CA LEU A 199 28.58 -8.58 0.39
C LEU A 199 29.41 -8.75 -0.89
N PRO A 200 28.78 -8.83 -2.07
CA PRO A 200 29.49 -9.05 -3.32
C PRO A 200 30.35 -7.84 -3.68
N LYS A 201 31.50 -8.11 -4.28
CA LYS A 201 32.28 -7.11 -5.01
C LYS A 201 31.92 -7.18 -6.49
N PHE A 202 31.67 -6.01 -7.10
CA PHE A 202 31.40 -5.95 -8.54
C PHE A 202 32.69 -5.68 -9.29
N SER A 203 33.02 -6.60 -10.22
CA SER A 203 34.18 -6.50 -11.11
C SER A 203 33.75 -6.04 -12.50
N GLN A 204 34.66 -5.39 -13.22
CA GLN A 204 34.49 -5.11 -14.65
C GLN A 204 34.84 -6.31 -15.54
N ASP A 205 35.57 -7.28 -14.99
CA ASP A 205 35.91 -8.51 -15.69
C ASP A 205 34.68 -9.41 -15.77
N ALA A 206 34.46 -10.04 -16.92
CA ALA A 206 33.35 -10.98 -17.13
C ALA A 206 33.64 -12.33 -16.45
N CYS A 207 34.00 -12.29 -15.17
CA CYS A 207 34.31 -13.46 -14.35
C CYS A 207 33.38 -13.54 -13.16
N ILE A 208 32.78 -14.70 -12.93
CA ILE A 208 32.05 -15.03 -11.71
C ILE A 208 32.98 -15.84 -10.82
N HIS A 209 33.34 -15.32 -9.65
CA HIS A 209 34.13 -16.01 -8.63
C HIS A 209 33.33 -16.06 -7.33
N LEU A 210 32.96 -17.26 -6.90
CA LEU A 210 32.19 -17.52 -5.67
C LEU A 210 32.90 -18.63 -4.88
N GLU A 211 33.22 -18.38 -3.63
CA GLU A 211 33.77 -19.37 -2.71
C GLU A 211 32.77 -19.74 -1.63
N GLY A 212 32.58 -21.02 -1.36
CA GLY A 212 31.62 -21.51 -0.39
C GLY A 212 30.17 -21.20 -0.79
N LEU A 213 29.86 -21.18 -2.08
CA LEU A 213 28.54 -21.00 -2.62
C LEU A 213 27.54 -22.04 -2.14
N TYR A 214 26.35 -21.64 -1.74
CA TYR A 214 25.27 -22.57 -1.43
C TYR A 214 23.90 -22.06 -1.91
N HIS A 215 22.92 -22.96 -1.95
CA HIS A 215 21.54 -22.63 -2.29
C HIS A 215 20.74 -22.37 -1.00
N PRO A 216 20.09 -21.18 -0.83
CA PRO A 216 19.47 -20.77 0.44
C PRO A 216 18.29 -21.64 0.89
N LEU A 217 17.68 -22.41 0.00
CA LEU A 217 16.54 -23.27 0.30
C LEU A 217 16.91 -24.72 0.65
N LEU A 218 18.19 -25.04 0.77
CA LEU A 218 18.65 -26.35 1.23
C LEU A 218 18.95 -26.30 2.73
N ASN A 219 18.45 -27.28 3.49
CA ASN A 219 18.67 -27.33 4.94
C ASN A 219 20.14 -27.60 5.31
N GLU A 220 20.81 -28.47 4.55
CA GLU A 220 22.22 -28.79 4.74
C GLU A 220 22.93 -28.70 3.38
N PRO A 221 23.23 -27.48 2.90
CA PRO A 221 23.82 -27.32 1.59
C PRO A 221 25.29 -27.70 1.58
N VAL A 222 25.70 -28.41 0.55
CA VAL A 222 27.13 -28.59 0.24
C VAL A 222 27.68 -27.29 -0.31
N LEU A 223 28.76 -26.80 0.27
CA LEU A 223 29.44 -25.59 -0.20
C LEU A 223 30.24 -25.90 -1.47
N ASN A 224 30.18 -25.00 -2.44
CA ASN A 224 30.87 -25.16 -3.72
C ASN A 224 31.67 -23.90 -4.05
N ASP A 225 32.85 -24.10 -4.64
CA ASP A 225 33.64 -23.00 -5.19
C ASP A 225 33.44 -22.94 -6.71
N VAL A 226 33.34 -21.74 -7.24
CA VAL A 226 33.00 -21.51 -8.64
C VAL A 226 33.87 -20.40 -9.21
N VAL A 227 34.54 -20.68 -10.32
CA VAL A 227 35.22 -19.68 -11.13
C VAL A 227 34.79 -19.88 -12.58
N MET A 228 34.10 -18.86 -13.13
CA MET A 228 33.62 -18.89 -14.52
C MET A 228 34.13 -17.66 -15.27
N HIS A 229 35.09 -17.84 -16.13
CA HIS A 229 35.65 -16.73 -16.95
C HIS A 229 34.94 -16.55 -18.30
N ARG A 230 34.25 -17.59 -18.80
CA ARG A 230 33.61 -17.67 -20.13
C ARG A 230 32.46 -18.66 -20.09
N ASN A 231 31.99 -19.07 -21.28
CA ASN A 231 31.01 -20.13 -21.40
C ASN A 231 31.47 -21.41 -20.65
N SER A 232 30.64 -21.92 -19.80
CA SER A 232 30.94 -23.11 -18.97
C SER A 232 29.91 -24.19 -19.21
N ILE A 233 30.32 -25.44 -19.21
CA ILE A 233 29.42 -26.60 -19.33
C ILE A 233 29.49 -27.36 -18.02
N VAL A 234 28.32 -27.55 -17.38
CA VAL A 234 28.18 -28.32 -16.15
C VAL A 234 27.73 -29.74 -16.52
N THR A 235 28.59 -30.73 -16.31
CA THR A 235 28.33 -32.16 -16.58
C THR A 235 28.23 -32.95 -15.30
N GLY A 236 27.62 -34.12 -15.35
CA GLY A 236 27.49 -35.04 -14.23
C GLY A 236 26.33 -36.01 -14.41
N SER A 237 26.26 -37.06 -13.56
CA SER A 237 25.17 -38.04 -13.58
C SER A 237 23.80 -37.42 -13.27
N ASN A 238 22.71 -38.14 -13.56
CA ASN A 238 21.38 -37.72 -13.12
C ASN A 238 21.32 -37.70 -11.58
N ALA A 239 20.61 -36.72 -11.03
CA ALA A 239 20.53 -36.49 -9.58
C ALA A 239 21.83 -36.02 -8.88
N SER A 240 22.90 -35.68 -9.60
CA SER A 240 24.16 -35.16 -9.03
C SER A 240 24.10 -33.69 -8.54
N GLY A 241 22.94 -33.05 -8.58
CA GLY A 241 22.82 -31.67 -8.12
C GLY A 241 23.12 -30.57 -9.16
N LYS A 242 23.37 -30.92 -10.45
CA LYS A 242 23.66 -29.95 -11.53
C LYS A 242 22.67 -28.78 -11.59
N SER A 243 21.39 -29.09 -11.60
CA SER A 243 20.32 -28.06 -11.67
C SER A 243 20.28 -27.17 -10.41
N THR A 244 20.56 -27.78 -9.24
CA THR A 244 20.63 -27.04 -7.97
C THR A 244 21.83 -26.12 -7.94
N PHE A 245 22.97 -26.57 -8.45
CA PHE A 245 24.18 -25.77 -8.56
C PHE A 245 23.97 -24.56 -9.50
N ILE A 246 23.42 -24.79 -10.70
CA ILE A 246 23.14 -23.71 -11.65
C ILE A 246 22.15 -22.70 -11.03
N LYS A 247 21.11 -23.18 -10.33
CA LYS A 247 20.16 -22.33 -9.61
C LYS A 247 20.85 -21.53 -8.50
N ALA A 248 21.76 -22.15 -7.74
CA ALA A 248 22.51 -21.47 -6.69
C ALA A 248 23.35 -20.32 -7.27
N VAL A 249 24.11 -20.54 -8.34
CA VAL A 249 24.86 -19.48 -9.03
C VAL A 249 23.93 -18.37 -9.51
N THR A 250 22.84 -18.74 -10.20
CA THR A 250 21.89 -17.78 -10.77
C THR A 250 21.23 -16.91 -9.68
N VAL A 251 20.73 -17.52 -8.61
CA VAL A 251 20.09 -16.81 -7.50
C VAL A 251 21.07 -15.87 -6.81
N ASN A 252 22.32 -16.31 -6.61
CA ASN A 252 23.36 -15.45 -6.02
C ASN A 252 23.67 -14.25 -6.92
N CYS A 253 23.79 -14.42 -8.22
CA CYS A 253 23.97 -13.29 -9.15
C CYS A 253 22.79 -12.31 -9.13
N ILE A 254 21.56 -12.79 -9.01
CA ILE A 254 20.36 -11.92 -8.90
C ILE A 254 20.37 -11.17 -7.56
N LEU A 255 20.54 -11.88 -6.45
CA LEU A 255 20.51 -11.26 -5.11
C LEU A 255 21.69 -10.32 -4.87
N ALA A 256 22.84 -10.60 -5.45
CA ALA A 256 23.95 -9.67 -5.44
C ALA A 256 23.59 -8.30 -6.04
N GLN A 257 22.95 -8.31 -7.19
CA GLN A 257 22.62 -7.08 -7.95
C GLN A 257 21.35 -6.37 -7.39
N THR A 258 20.48 -7.09 -6.69
CA THR A 258 19.23 -6.52 -6.17
C THR A 258 19.33 -6.07 -4.72
N ILE A 259 19.81 -6.95 -3.84
CA ILE A 259 19.89 -6.69 -2.39
C ILE A 259 21.32 -6.71 -1.83
N HIS A 260 22.32 -6.72 -2.71
CA HIS A 260 23.75 -6.70 -2.37
C HIS A 260 24.11 -7.79 -1.37
N THR A 261 23.68 -9.03 -1.64
CA THR A 261 23.86 -10.18 -0.74
C THR A 261 24.12 -11.44 -1.55
N CYS A 262 25.16 -12.20 -1.18
CA CYS A 262 25.46 -13.51 -1.71
C CYS A 262 25.51 -14.55 -0.60
N MET A 263 24.94 -15.72 -0.84
CA MET A 263 25.06 -16.92 0.00
C MET A 263 26.37 -17.64 -0.38
N ALA A 264 27.45 -17.02 0.02
CA ALA A 264 28.82 -17.44 -0.20
C ALA A 264 29.73 -16.84 0.86
N GLY A 265 30.97 -17.34 0.98
CA GLY A 265 32.01 -16.72 1.81
C GLY A 265 32.67 -15.54 1.09
N ILE A 266 32.95 -15.70 -0.21
CA ILE A 266 33.48 -14.62 -1.09
C ILE A 266 32.64 -14.60 -2.36
N ALA A 267 32.35 -13.39 -2.86
CA ALA A 267 31.66 -13.19 -4.13
C ALA A 267 32.24 -12.00 -4.89
N GLU A 268 32.81 -12.29 -6.04
CA GLU A 268 33.24 -11.30 -7.04
C GLU A 268 32.50 -11.61 -8.34
N ILE A 269 31.64 -10.70 -8.79
CA ILE A 269 30.77 -10.94 -9.95
C ILE A 269 30.67 -9.70 -10.82
N PRO A 270 30.45 -9.83 -12.14
CA PRO A 270 30.19 -8.73 -12.99
C PRO A 270 28.73 -8.23 -12.82
N HIS A 271 28.46 -7.00 -13.21
CA HIS A 271 27.08 -6.59 -13.51
C HIS A 271 26.64 -7.29 -14.79
N ALA A 272 25.63 -8.12 -14.71
CA ALA A 272 25.17 -8.93 -15.84
C ALA A 272 23.64 -9.05 -15.87
N TYR A 273 23.10 -9.16 -17.07
CA TYR A 273 21.72 -9.55 -17.26
C TYR A 273 21.60 -11.08 -17.10
N VAL A 274 20.75 -11.52 -16.21
CA VAL A 274 20.54 -12.95 -15.94
C VAL A 274 19.29 -13.41 -16.70
N ALA A 275 19.48 -14.29 -17.67
CA ALA A 275 18.43 -14.97 -18.39
C ALA A 275 18.52 -16.50 -18.17
N THR A 276 17.40 -17.16 -17.92
CA THR A 276 17.36 -18.62 -17.73
C THR A 276 16.31 -19.25 -18.63
N SER A 277 16.65 -20.44 -19.14
CA SER A 277 15.69 -21.31 -19.86
C SER A 277 15.66 -22.64 -19.11
N MET A 278 14.86 -22.71 -18.07
CA MET A 278 14.65 -23.95 -17.30
C MET A 278 13.18 -24.36 -17.40
N ALA A 279 12.92 -25.64 -17.63
CA ALA A 279 11.56 -26.17 -17.60
C ALA A 279 10.99 -26.00 -16.18
N VAL A 280 9.88 -25.29 -16.10
CA VAL A 280 9.06 -25.25 -14.88
C VAL A 280 8.27 -26.55 -14.86
N LYS A 281 8.52 -27.39 -13.84
CA LYS A 281 7.73 -28.60 -13.60
C LYS A 281 6.56 -28.27 -12.69
#